data_81f4d82e8dc78156bcb1979b2789dc4f
#
_entry.id   81f4d82e8dc78156bcb1979b2789dc4f
#
_cell.length_a   1.000
_cell.length_b   1.000
_cell.length_c   1.000
_cell.angle_alpha   90.00
_cell.angle_beta   90.00
_cell.angle_gamma   90.00
#
_symmetry.space_group_name_H-M   'P 1'
#
loop_
_entity.id
_entity.type
_entity.pdbx_description
1 polymer ?
#
loop_
_entity_poly.entity_id
_entity_poly.type
_entity_poly.pdbx_seq_one_letter_code
_entity_poly.pdbx_strand_id
1 'polypeptide(L)'
;MVVMNRKNLRSLAAGVALLLAVGALAGCGGEKKADDSKKMVTVGIAQLVEHGALDAANKGFVAGMASKGFKENENVKYDRQNAQADQSNLQNIAQRFVSNKVDLICAIATPTAQTMANATKDIPIVATAVTDYEVAKLAASNNEPKGNVTGTSDTESD
;
A
#
# COMPACT_ATOMS: atom_id res chain seq x y z
N MET A 1 41.40 54.08 1.97
CA MET A 1 40.86 55.13 1.15
C MET A 1 41.60 55.11 -0.19
N VAL A 2 41.08 54.40 -1.20
CA VAL A 2 41.65 54.29 -2.53
C VAL A 2 40.65 54.87 -3.52
N VAL A 3 41.04 55.96 -4.14
CA VAL A 3 40.24 56.70 -5.11
C VAL A 3 40.34 56.04 -6.46
N MET A 4 39.22 55.52 -6.96
CA MET A 4 39.10 54.92 -8.27
C MET A 4 38.94 55.96 -9.35
N ASN A 5 39.86 56.01 -10.28
CA ASN A 5 39.96 56.98 -11.38
C ASN A 5 38.98 56.65 -12.52
N ARG A 6 38.10 57.59 -12.83
CA ARG A 6 36.96 57.51 -13.79
C ARG A 6 37.33 57.64 -15.28
N LYS A 7 38.53 57.31 -15.74
CA LYS A 7 38.94 57.64 -17.12
C LYS A 7 39.16 56.51 -18.11
N ASN A 8 38.86 55.26 -17.77
CA ASN A 8 39.08 54.14 -18.73
C ASN A 8 37.81 53.37 -19.12
N LEU A 9 36.70 54.06 -19.28
CA LEU A 9 35.41 53.45 -19.62
C LEU A 9 34.90 53.93 -20.99
N ARG A 10 35.78 54.01 -22.02
CA ARG A 10 35.32 54.40 -23.36
C ARG A 10 36.18 53.76 -24.48
N SER A 11 36.36 52.46 -24.50
CA SER A 11 36.86 51.82 -25.76
C SER A 11 36.87 50.31 -25.61
N LEU A 12 35.68 49.70 -25.50
CA LEU A 12 35.45 48.27 -25.76
C LEU A 12 33.95 48.04 -26.00
N ALA A 13 33.43 48.80 -26.95
CA ALA A 13 32.09 48.63 -27.45
C ALA A 13 32.13 48.52 -28.96
N ALA A 14 32.70 47.43 -29.51
CA ALA A 14 32.47 46.98 -30.88
C ALA A 14 33.16 45.62 -31.04
N GLY A 15 32.46 44.53 -30.94
CA GLY A 15 33.04 43.27 -31.38
C GLY A 15 32.56 41.98 -30.70
N VAL A 16 31.37 41.95 -30.15
CA VAL A 16 30.77 40.66 -29.75
C VAL A 16 29.25 40.70 -29.96
N ALA A 17 28.86 40.77 -31.19
CA ALA A 17 27.45 40.66 -31.54
C ALA A 17 27.32 39.77 -32.77
N LEU A 18 27.78 38.50 -32.68
CA LEU A 18 27.47 37.48 -33.69
C LEU A 18 27.85 36.06 -33.28
N LEU A 19 27.52 35.61 -32.07
CA LEU A 19 27.67 34.20 -31.67
C LEU A 19 26.71 33.80 -30.55
N LEU A 20 25.45 34.27 -30.58
CA LEU A 20 24.42 33.88 -29.60
C LEU A 20 23.12 33.42 -30.31
N ALA A 21 23.21 32.51 -31.27
CA ALA A 21 22.02 31.98 -31.94
C ALA A 21 22.07 30.49 -32.25
N VAL A 22 22.86 29.69 -31.52
CA VAL A 22 22.77 28.21 -31.60
C VAL A 22 23.06 27.65 -30.21
N GLY A 23 22.05 27.57 -29.34
CA GLY A 23 22.26 27.02 -27.98
C GLY A 23 21.01 26.92 -27.12
N ALA A 24 19.81 27.04 -27.67
CA ALA A 24 18.59 27.00 -26.89
C ALA A 24 17.65 25.85 -27.28
N LEU A 25 18.19 24.65 -27.46
CA LEU A 25 17.42 23.41 -27.67
C LEU A 25 18.03 22.21 -26.94
N ALA A 26 18.71 22.43 -25.81
CA ALA A 26 18.96 21.40 -24.83
C ALA A 26 17.88 21.53 -23.76
N GLY A 27 16.64 21.16 -24.13
CA GLY A 27 15.57 20.96 -23.18
C GLY A 27 16.00 19.90 -22.19
N CYS A 28 16.24 20.30 -20.98
CA CYS A 28 16.37 19.41 -19.82
C CYS A 28 15.04 18.68 -19.59
N GLY A 29 14.78 17.67 -20.38
CA GLY A 29 13.94 16.56 -20.01
C GLY A 29 14.69 15.74 -18.96
N GLY A 30 14.87 16.28 -17.78
CA GLY A 30 15.20 15.51 -16.60
C GLY A 30 13.97 14.67 -16.25
N GLU A 31 13.79 13.55 -16.95
CA GLU A 31 13.03 12.44 -16.36
C GLU A 31 13.69 12.15 -15.01
N LYS A 32 13.07 12.63 -13.94
CA LYS A 32 13.23 11.99 -12.66
C LYS A 32 12.80 10.54 -12.91
N LYS A 33 13.75 9.66 -13.18
CA LYS A 33 13.57 8.24 -12.89
C LYS A 33 13.12 8.23 -11.44
N ALA A 34 11.81 8.01 -11.24
CA ALA A 34 11.32 7.59 -9.94
C ALA A 34 12.23 6.44 -9.58
N ASP A 35 12.88 6.56 -8.44
CA ASP A 35 13.61 5.48 -7.81
C ASP A 35 12.56 4.39 -7.53
N ASP A 36 12.40 3.50 -8.50
CA ASP A 36 11.51 2.35 -8.45
C ASP A 36 12.24 1.23 -7.67
N SER A 37 12.80 1.61 -6.52
CA SER A 37 13.07 0.67 -5.45
C SER A 37 11.70 0.20 -4.99
N LYS A 38 11.17 -0.86 -5.62
CA LYS A 38 9.86 -1.43 -5.32
C LYS A 38 9.78 -1.67 -3.83
N LYS A 39 9.09 -0.76 -3.14
CA LYS A 39 8.86 -0.86 -1.69
C LYS A 39 8.24 -2.24 -1.43
N MET A 40 8.90 -3.05 -0.61
CA MET A 40 8.39 -4.35 -0.19
C MET A 40 7.08 -4.12 0.56
N VAL A 41 5.97 -4.62 0.02
CA VAL A 41 4.66 -4.57 0.67
C VAL A 41 4.58 -5.68 1.72
N THR A 42 4.16 -5.35 2.92
CA THR A 42 3.94 -6.34 3.99
C THR A 42 2.44 -6.56 4.18
N VAL A 43 2.00 -7.81 4.04
CA VAL A 43 0.61 -8.20 4.19
C VAL A 43 0.47 -9.15 5.37
N GLY A 44 -0.34 -8.79 6.36
CA GLY A 44 -0.74 -9.68 7.43
C GLY A 44 -1.89 -10.57 6.97
N ILE A 45 -1.76 -11.88 7.07
CA ILE A 45 -2.85 -12.83 6.82
C ILE A 45 -3.23 -13.48 8.14
N ALA A 46 -4.44 -13.20 8.62
CA ALA A 46 -5.00 -13.81 9.82
C ALA A 46 -6.10 -14.79 9.46
N GLN A 47 -5.95 -16.03 9.91
CA GLN A 47 -6.93 -17.09 9.73
C GLN A 47 -7.45 -17.55 11.09
N LEU A 48 -8.76 -17.78 11.20
CA LEU A 48 -9.39 -18.17 12.47
C LEU A 48 -8.87 -19.53 12.97
N VAL A 49 -8.90 -20.52 12.09
CA VAL A 49 -8.56 -21.92 12.40
C VAL A 49 -8.11 -22.64 11.13
N GLU A 50 -7.35 -23.69 11.27
CA GLU A 50 -7.02 -24.58 10.15
C GLU A 50 -8.27 -25.36 9.73
N HIS A 51 -8.73 -25.11 8.50
CA HIS A 51 -9.91 -25.73 7.92
C HIS A 51 -9.83 -25.64 6.40
N GLY A 52 -10.21 -26.71 5.69
CA GLY A 52 -10.03 -26.82 4.25
C GLY A 52 -10.58 -25.63 3.44
N ALA A 53 -11.76 -25.09 3.80
CA ALA A 53 -12.34 -23.94 3.12
C ALA A 53 -11.56 -22.64 3.41
N LEU A 54 -11.12 -22.44 4.66
CA LEU A 54 -10.34 -21.26 5.04
C LEU A 54 -8.92 -21.31 4.44
N ASP A 55 -8.32 -22.49 4.36
CA ASP A 55 -7.03 -22.72 3.70
C ASP A 55 -7.13 -22.43 2.20
N ALA A 56 -8.25 -22.83 1.57
CA ALA A 56 -8.52 -22.51 0.16
C ALA A 56 -8.68 -21.00 -0.05
N ALA A 57 -9.39 -20.29 0.84
CA ALA A 57 -9.53 -18.82 0.79
C ALA A 57 -8.17 -18.13 0.94
N ASN A 58 -7.31 -18.58 1.86
CA ASN A 58 -5.95 -18.08 2.03
C ASN A 58 -5.11 -18.27 0.77
N LYS A 59 -5.09 -19.47 0.21
CA LYS A 59 -4.39 -19.78 -1.06
C LYS A 59 -4.92 -18.94 -2.21
N GLY A 60 -6.24 -18.78 -2.30
CA GLY A 60 -6.90 -17.96 -3.31
C GLY A 60 -6.51 -16.49 -3.22
N PHE A 61 -6.46 -15.92 -2.02
CA PHE A 61 -5.98 -14.55 -1.80
C PHE A 61 -4.54 -14.38 -2.30
N VAL A 62 -3.62 -15.25 -1.90
CA VAL A 62 -2.21 -15.19 -2.32
C VAL A 62 -2.07 -15.35 -3.84
N ALA A 63 -2.82 -16.26 -4.45
CA ALA A 63 -2.82 -16.45 -5.89
C ALA A 63 -3.38 -15.21 -6.63
N GLY A 64 -4.44 -14.59 -6.09
CA GLY A 64 -5.00 -13.35 -6.60
C GLY A 64 -3.98 -12.20 -6.55
N MET A 65 -3.26 -12.05 -5.45
CA MET A 65 -2.17 -11.08 -5.32
C MET A 65 -1.06 -11.33 -6.37
N ALA A 66 -0.64 -12.58 -6.52
CA ALA A 66 0.38 -12.96 -7.50
C ALA A 66 -0.06 -12.65 -8.94
N SER A 67 -1.34 -12.88 -9.28
CA SER A 67 -1.89 -12.56 -10.61
C SER A 67 -1.88 -11.07 -10.94
N LYS A 68 -1.85 -10.21 -9.91
CA LYS A 68 -1.73 -8.76 -10.00
C LYS A 68 -0.28 -8.25 -9.90
N GLY A 69 0.69 -9.16 -9.90
CA GLY A 69 2.11 -8.83 -9.88
C GLY A 69 2.73 -8.72 -8.48
N PHE A 70 1.96 -9.00 -7.42
CA PHE A 70 2.48 -9.07 -6.05
C PHE A 70 3.02 -10.47 -5.76
N LYS A 71 4.29 -10.69 -5.99
CA LYS A 71 4.94 -11.99 -5.84
C LYS A 71 5.70 -12.07 -4.52
N GLU A 72 5.47 -13.15 -3.79
CA GLU A 72 6.12 -13.40 -2.50
C GLU A 72 7.64 -13.42 -2.65
N ASN A 73 8.33 -12.75 -1.73
CA ASN A 73 9.78 -12.56 -1.68
C ASN A 73 10.39 -11.72 -2.85
N GLU A 74 9.57 -11.25 -3.81
CA GLU A 74 10.02 -10.30 -4.84
C GLU A 74 9.62 -8.86 -4.46
N ASN A 75 8.34 -8.64 -4.16
CA ASN A 75 7.78 -7.32 -3.85
C ASN A 75 6.67 -7.35 -2.79
N VAL A 76 6.32 -8.53 -2.27
CA VAL A 76 5.41 -8.70 -1.14
C VAL A 76 5.97 -9.72 -0.14
N LYS A 77 5.75 -9.43 1.14
CA LYS A 77 6.01 -10.35 2.26
C LYS A 77 4.71 -10.62 2.99
N TYR A 78 4.42 -11.88 3.27
CA TYR A 78 3.26 -12.30 4.04
C TYR A 78 3.65 -12.67 5.47
N ASP A 79 2.98 -12.03 6.46
CA ASP A 79 2.98 -12.46 7.88
C ASP A 79 1.73 -13.30 8.11
N ARG A 80 1.85 -14.63 8.00
CA ARG A 80 0.73 -15.57 8.12
C ARG A 80 0.56 -16.01 9.56
N GLN A 81 -0.65 -15.84 10.09
CA GLN A 81 -0.99 -16.17 11.46
C GLN A 81 -2.28 -17.00 11.51
N ASN A 82 -2.33 -17.97 12.41
CA ASN A 82 -3.51 -18.79 12.68
C ASN A 82 -3.87 -18.66 14.16
N ALA A 83 -5.11 -18.30 14.43
CA ALA A 83 -5.59 -18.08 15.80
C ALA A 83 -5.96 -19.36 16.54
N GLN A 84 -6.04 -20.49 15.87
CA GLN A 84 -6.43 -21.79 16.43
C GLN A 84 -7.79 -21.74 17.16
N ALA A 85 -8.75 -20.98 16.59
CA ALA A 85 -10.07 -20.72 17.14
C ALA A 85 -10.07 -20.03 18.51
N ASP A 86 -8.95 -19.41 18.91
CA ASP A 86 -8.81 -18.71 20.19
C ASP A 86 -8.92 -17.19 20.02
N GLN A 87 -9.83 -16.57 20.79
CA GLN A 87 -10.08 -15.12 20.70
C GLN A 87 -8.89 -14.29 21.20
N SER A 88 -8.14 -14.78 22.19
CA SER A 88 -6.96 -14.08 22.70
C SER A 88 -5.85 -14.10 21.67
N ASN A 89 -5.69 -15.21 20.94
CA ASN A 89 -4.75 -15.29 19.82
C ASN A 89 -5.14 -14.33 18.70
N LEU A 90 -6.43 -14.19 18.35
CA LEU A 90 -6.89 -13.19 17.39
C LEU A 90 -6.50 -11.77 17.78
N GLN A 91 -6.68 -11.43 19.07
CA GLN A 91 -6.29 -10.11 19.58
C GLN A 91 -4.78 -9.89 19.51
N ASN A 92 -3.99 -10.89 19.87
CA ASN A 92 -2.53 -10.84 19.79
C ASN A 92 -2.04 -10.69 18.33
N ILE A 93 -2.67 -11.40 17.40
CA ILE A 93 -2.38 -11.29 15.96
C ILE A 93 -2.71 -9.87 15.47
N ALA A 94 -3.86 -9.32 15.85
CA ALA A 94 -4.25 -7.97 15.47
C ALA A 94 -3.25 -6.92 16.02
N GLN A 95 -2.87 -7.02 17.28
CA GLN A 95 -1.84 -6.17 17.89
C GLN A 95 -0.49 -6.27 17.16
N ARG A 96 -0.09 -7.50 16.80
CA ARG A 96 1.13 -7.74 16.02
C ARG A 96 1.10 -7.00 14.68
N PHE A 97 0.02 -7.11 13.91
CA PHE A 97 -0.10 -6.47 12.60
C PHE A 97 -0.09 -4.94 12.71
N VAL A 98 -0.79 -4.39 13.71
CA VAL A 98 -0.80 -2.95 13.97
C VAL A 98 0.59 -2.46 14.38
N SER A 99 1.27 -3.16 15.30
CA SER A 99 2.61 -2.79 15.77
C SER A 99 3.66 -2.88 14.66
N ASN A 100 3.55 -3.87 13.79
CA ASN A 100 4.44 -4.07 12.64
C ASN A 100 4.08 -3.15 11.46
N LYS A 101 2.99 -2.38 11.55
CA LYS A 101 2.52 -1.46 10.52
C LYS A 101 2.43 -2.13 9.16
N VAL A 102 1.76 -3.29 9.11
CA VAL A 102 1.55 -3.98 7.82
C VAL A 102 0.77 -3.06 6.86
N ASP A 103 1.05 -3.16 5.56
CA ASP A 103 0.42 -2.30 4.56
C ASP A 103 -1.01 -2.74 4.23
N LEU A 104 -1.36 -4.01 4.47
CA LEU A 104 -2.66 -4.61 4.23
C LEU A 104 -2.90 -5.77 5.19
N ILE A 105 -4.14 -5.97 5.61
CA ILE A 105 -4.57 -7.17 6.34
C ILE A 105 -5.53 -7.98 5.47
N CYS A 106 -5.27 -9.27 5.32
CA CYS A 106 -6.23 -10.27 4.87
C CYS A 106 -6.82 -10.98 6.10
N ALA A 107 -8.11 -10.81 6.33
CA ALA A 107 -8.82 -11.40 7.45
C ALA A 107 -9.75 -12.52 6.97
N ILE A 108 -9.51 -13.75 7.42
CA ILE A 108 -10.23 -14.95 6.96
C ILE A 108 -11.15 -15.44 8.07
N ALA A 109 -12.44 -15.41 7.81
CA ALA A 109 -13.60 -15.67 8.68
C ALA A 109 -14.10 -14.43 9.44
N THR A 110 -15.41 -14.43 9.72
CA THR A 110 -16.12 -13.31 10.38
C THR A 110 -15.48 -12.87 11.70
N PRO A 111 -15.17 -13.74 12.68
CA PRO A 111 -14.56 -13.30 13.93
C PRO A 111 -13.19 -12.65 13.74
N THR A 112 -12.41 -13.13 12.77
CA THR A 112 -11.11 -12.56 12.42
C THR A 112 -11.28 -11.15 11.87
N ALA A 113 -12.19 -10.97 10.90
CA ALA A 113 -12.47 -9.67 10.30
C ALA A 113 -12.95 -8.65 11.35
N GLN A 114 -13.83 -9.05 12.25
CA GLN A 114 -14.30 -8.21 13.36
C GLN A 114 -13.15 -7.79 14.29
N THR A 115 -12.28 -8.72 14.65
CA THR A 115 -11.15 -8.42 15.54
C THR A 115 -10.17 -7.45 14.89
N MET A 116 -9.83 -7.66 13.61
CA MET A 116 -8.94 -6.75 12.86
C MET A 116 -9.56 -5.35 12.70
N ALA A 117 -10.85 -5.27 12.34
CA ALA A 117 -11.57 -4.00 12.17
C ALA A 117 -11.72 -3.20 13.49
N ASN A 118 -11.73 -3.89 14.62
CA ASN A 118 -11.73 -3.25 15.94
C ASN A 118 -10.32 -2.74 16.33
N ALA A 119 -9.27 -3.43 15.90
CA ALA A 119 -7.89 -3.11 16.25
C ALA A 119 -7.30 -1.93 15.47
N THR A 120 -7.77 -1.69 14.24
CA THR A 120 -7.27 -0.58 13.40
C THR A 120 -8.36 0.02 12.53
N LYS A 121 -8.25 1.34 12.29
CA LYS A 121 -9.07 2.07 11.30
C LYS A 121 -8.25 2.60 10.13
N ASP A 122 -6.93 2.44 10.20
CA ASP A 122 -5.99 3.02 9.24
C ASP A 122 -5.47 1.97 8.25
N ILE A 123 -5.22 0.74 8.71
CA ILE A 123 -4.72 -0.32 7.84
C ILE A 123 -5.89 -0.90 7.03
N PRO A 124 -5.81 -0.93 5.69
CA PRO A 124 -6.83 -1.57 4.86
C PRO A 124 -7.01 -3.05 5.20
N ILE A 125 -8.26 -3.51 5.24
CA ILE A 125 -8.60 -4.89 5.55
C ILE A 125 -9.42 -5.46 4.38
N VAL A 126 -8.91 -6.53 3.78
CA VAL A 126 -9.66 -7.38 2.85
C VAL A 126 -10.10 -8.62 3.61
N ALA A 127 -11.41 -8.77 3.76
CA ALA A 127 -11.98 -9.92 4.47
C ALA A 127 -12.57 -10.93 3.47
N THR A 128 -12.49 -12.20 3.80
CA THR A 128 -13.05 -13.30 3.01
C THR A 128 -13.60 -14.39 3.93
N ALA A 129 -14.44 -15.27 3.42
CA ALA A 129 -15.20 -16.24 4.22
C ALA A 129 -16.00 -15.53 5.34
N VAL A 130 -16.61 -14.41 4.99
CA VAL A 130 -17.53 -13.64 5.84
C VAL A 130 -18.94 -13.86 5.33
N THR A 131 -19.80 -14.37 6.19
CA THR A 131 -21.17 -14.72 5.80
C THR A 131 -22.01 -13.48 5.51
N ASP A 132 -21.96 -12.49 6.41
CA ASP A 132 -22.75 -11.27 6.27
C ASP A 132 -22.01 -10.07 6.89
N TYR A 133 -21.69 -9.08 6.05
CA TYR A 133 -20.92 -7.90 6.47
C TYR A 133 -21.76 -6.91 7.30
N GLU A 134 -23.07 -6.82 7.02
CA GLU A 134 -23.96 -5.93 7.75
C GLU A 134 -24.20 -6.47 9.17
N VAL A 135 -24.58 -7.75 9.28
CA VAL A 135 -24.79 -8.43 10.56
C VAL A 135 -23.50 -8.45 11.39
N ALA A 136 -22.36 -8.66 10.74
CA ALA A 136 -21.05 -8.59 11.38
C ALA A 136 -20.62 -7.17 11.77
N LYS A 137 -21.37 -6.12 11.37
CA LYS A 137 -21.06 -4.70 11.59
C LYS A 137 -19.74 -4.26 10.94
N LEU A 138 -19.35 -4.92 9.87
CA LEU A 138 -18.12 -4.64 9.10
C LEU A 138 -18.40 -3.68 7.94
N ALA A 139 -19.64 -3.58 7.48
CA ALA A 139 -20.08 -2.71 6.41
C ALA A 139 -21.43 -2.07 6.72
N ALA A 140 -21.85 -1.09 5.92
CA ALA A 140 -23.19 -0.50 6.01
C ALA A 140 -24.26 -1.45 5.46
N SER A 141 -23.91 -2.21 4.41
CA SER A 141 -24.65 -3.33 3.84
C SER A 141 -23.65 -4.29 3.17
N ASN A 142 -24.11 -5.45 2.70
CA ASN A 142 -23.25 -6.39 1.97
C ASN A 142 -22.68 -5.81 0.65
N ASN A 143 -23.27 -4.73 0.12
CA ASN A 143 -22.85 -4.08 -1.11
C ASN A 143 -22.12 -2.73 -0.90
N GLU A 144 -22.06 -2.24 0.34
CA GLU A 144 -21.49 -0.94 0.66
C GLU A 144 -20.40 -1.08 1.73
N PRO A 145 -19.11 -1.01 1.34
CA PRO A 145 -17.99 -1.04 2.30
C PRO A 145 -18.10 0.11 3.32
N LYS A 146 -17.62 -0.10 4.51
CA LYS A 146 -17.56 0.92 5.56
C LYS A 146 -16.16 1.02 6.15
N GLY A 147 -15.65 2.25 6.23
CA GLY A 147 -14.33 2.50 6.81
C GLY A 147 -13.21 1.84 6.00
N ASN A 148 -12.37 1.07 6.68
CA ASN A 148 -11.20 0.42 6.12
C ASN A 148 -11.39 -1.06 5.74
N VAL A 149 -12.64 -1.57 5.73
CA VAL A 149 -12.94 -2.98 5.46
C VAL A 149 -13.66 -3.13 4.12
N THR A 150 -13.17 -4.05 3.31
CA THR A 150 -13.83 -4.56 2.10
C THR A 150 -13.60 -6.06 1.97
N GLY A 151 -14.28 -6.72 1.06
CA GLY A 151 -14.04 -8.16 0.84
C GLY A 151 -15.14 -8.86 0.08
N THR A 152 -15.22 -10.19 0.27
CA THR A 152 -16.17 -11.07 -0.37
C THR A 152 -17.01 -11.80 0.67
N SER A 153 -18.32 -11.93 0.42
CA SER A 153 -19.22 -12.76 1.20
C SER A 153 -19.22 -14.20 0.66
N ASP A 154 -19.47 -15.16 1.53
CA ASP A 154 -19.73 -16.56 1.17
C ASP A 154 -21.23 -16.92 1.21
N THR A 155 -22.10 -15.92 1.33
CA THR A 155 -23.55 -16.12 1.12
C THR A 155 -23.83 -16.39 -0.35
N GLU A 156 -24.55 -17.48 -0.63
CA GLU A 156 -25.18 -17.65 -1.93
C GLU A 156 -26.25 -16.56 -2.10
N SER A 157 -26.24 -15.87 -3.23
CA SER A 157 -27.34 -14.98 -3.62
C SER A 157 -28.47 -15.87 -4.11
N ASP A 158 -29.62 -15.86 -3.42
CA ASP A 158 -30.86 -16.44 -3.89
C ASP A 158 -31.30 -15.87 -5.26
#